data_5d8528905744b2f44c97811a282d98b6
#
_entry.id   5d8528905744b2f44c97811a282d98b6
#
_cell.length_a   1.000
_cell.length_b   1.000
_cell.length_c   1.000
_cell.angle_alpha   90.00
_cell.angle_beta   90.00
_cell.angle_gamma   90.00
#
_symmetry.space_group_name_H-M   'P 1'
#
loop_
_entity.id
_entity.type
_entity.pdbx_description
1 polymer ?
#
loop_
_entity_poly.entity_id
_entity_poly.type
_entity_poly.pdbx_seq_one_letter_code
_entity_poly.pdbx_strand_id
1 'polypeptide(L)'
;MAQLVEGLDSDRVRTRLAEVEDRIAQACARAGRNPQEVEILAATKYVRKEALGALAEAGVRLVGENVATDLQAKQELWGDRFIWDFIGHLQSRKTKFVLPRVRLIQSVESESVLRQIERHATGPARVLLEVNVAGEESKYGVAPGDVDAFLESAARFESVRIAGLMTMPPLAASPDEARPHFAALRALAERLTEAWSPRHEFSILSMGTSQDYEVAVEEGATICRLGSVLYG
;
A
#
# COMPACT_ATOMS: atom_id res chain seq x y z
N MET A 1 -4.69 -22.33 1.34
CA MET A 1 -3.35 -21.69 1.25
C MET A 1 -3.23 -21.09 -0.14
N ALA A 2 -2.82 -19.84 -0.25
CA ALA A 2 -2.59 -19.23 -1.57
C ALA A 2 -1.41 -19.94 -2.25
N GLN A 3 -1.58 -20.30 -3.50
CA GLN A 3 -0.59 -21.03 -4.27
C GLN A 3 0.53 -20.07 -4.70
N LEU A 4 1.79 -20.50 -4.55
CA LEU A 4 2.95 -19.76 -5.06
C LEU A 4 2.88 -19.72 -6.59
N VAL A 5 3.05 -18.52 -7.15
CA VAL A 5 3.16 -18.30 -8.58
C VAL A 5 4.60 -18.61 -9.00
N GLU A 6 4.79 -19.74 -9.66
CA GLU A 6 6.12 -20.26 -10.01
C GLU A 6 6.62 -19.75 -11.38
N GLY A 7 5.71 -19.47 -12.29
CA GLY A 7 6.00 -18.91 -13.61
C GLY A 7 4.96 -17.87 -14.00
N LEU A 8 5.42 -16.80 -14.62
CA LEU A 8 4.60 -15.75 -15.18
C LEU A 8 4.93 -15.58 -16.67
N ASP A 9 3.92 -15.39 -17.48
CA ASP A 9 4.07 -15.01 -18.88
C ASP A 9 3.97 -13.48 -18.99
N SER A 10 5.01 -12.85 -19.53
CA SER A 10 5.11 -11.39 -19.61
C SER A 10 4.04 -10.77 -20.51
N ASP A 11 3.64 -11.44 -21.59
CA ASP A 11 2.62 -10.94 -22.51
C ASP A 11 1.22 -11.02 -21.87
N ARG A 12 0.97 -12.11 -21.15
CA ARG A 12 -0.27 -12.24 -20.37
C ARG A 12 -0.35 -11.17 -19.27
N VAL A 13 0.73 -10.96 -18.51
CA VAL A 13 0.78 -9.90 -17.49
C VAL A 13 0.56 -8.53 -18.13
N ARG A 14 1.20 -8.25 -19.27
CA ARG A 14 1.02 -6.98 -20.01
C ARG A 14 -0.44 -6.77 -20.42
N THR A 15 -1.08 -7.79 -20.94
CA THR A 15 -2.51 -7.74 -21.30
C THR A 15 -3.36 -7.44 -20.07
N ARG A 16 -3.14 -8.15 -18.97
CA ARG A 16 -3.87 -7.92 -17.72
C ARG A 16 -3.63 -6.54 -17.12
N LEU A 17 -2.40 -6.03 -17.20
CA LEU A 17 -2.07 -4.69 -16.75
C LEU A 17 -2.86 -3.65 -17.56
N ALA A 18 -2.88 -3.75 -18.87
CA ALA A 18 -3.64 -2.85 -19.73
C ALA A 18 -5.17 -2.91 -19.44
N GLU A 19 -5.73 -4.11 -19.20
CA GLU A 19 -7.14 -4.26 -18.79
C GLU A 19 -7.43 -3.56 -17.45
N VAL A 20 -6.50 -3.64 -16.49
CA VAL A 20 -6.62 -2.97 -15.19
C VAL A 20 -6.52 -1.46 -15.35
N GLU A 21 -5.57 -0.96 -16.16
CA GLU A 21 -5.42 0.47 -16.44
C GLU A 21 -6.69 1.04 -17.07
N ASP A 22 -7.30 0.35 -18.02
CA ASP A 22 -8.57 0.74 -18.64
C ASP A 22 -9.72 0.81 -17.62
N ARG A 23 -9.82 -0.16 -16.72
CA ARG A 23 -10.85 -0.18 -15.67
C ARG A 23 -10.64 0.95 -14.65
N ILE A 24 -9.38 1.20 -14.27
CA ILE A 24 -9.04 2.35 -13.41
C ILE A 24 -9.42 3.67 -14.11
N ALA A 25 -9.13 3.82 -15.41
CA ALA A 25 -9.53 5.01 -16.16
C ALA A 25 -11.05 5.19 -16.18
N GLN A 26 -11.81 4.11 -16.37
CA GLN A 26 -13.28 4.14 -16.31
C GLN A 26 -13.81 4.51 -14.92
N ALA A 27 -13.22 3.95 -13.84
CA ALA A 27 -13.58 4.28 -12.47
C ALA A 27 -13.26 5.76 -12.15
N CYS A 28 -12.10 6.25 -12.58
CA CYS A 28 -11.74 7.67 -12.47
C CYS A 28 -12.73 8.56 -13.21
N ALA A 29 -13.13 8.19 -14.43
CA ALA A 29 -14.10 8.96 -15.19
C ALA A 29 -15.46 9.05 -14.49
N ARG A 30 -15.93 7.94 -13.87
CA ARG A 30 -17.16 7.95 -13.06
C ARG A 30 -17.08 8.87 -11.85
N ALA A 31 -15.88 9.02 -11.27
CA ALA A 31 -15.63 9.84 -10.09
C ALA A 31 -15.10 11.26 -10.40
N GLY A 32 -14.95 11.63 -11.67
CA GLY A 32 -14.39 12.94 -12.07
C GLY A 32 -12.92 13.13 -11.70
N ARG A 33 -12.12 12.04 -11.66
CA ARG A 33 -10.71 12.02 -11.28
C ARG A 33 -9.77 11.81 -12.47
N ASN A 34 -8.53 12.20 -12.31
CA ASN A 34 -7.48 11.91 -13.29
C ASN A 34 -6.88 10.51 -13.04
N PRO A 35 -6.87 9.59 -14.03
CA PRO A 35 -6.25 8.27 -13.88
C PRO A 35 -4.76 8.29 -13.51
N GLN A 36 -4.05 9.36 -13.87
CA GLN A 36 -2.63 9.53 -13.54
C GLN A 36 -2.36 9.72 -12.03
N GLU A 37 -3.40 9.95 -11.23
CA GLU A 37 -3.31 10.04 -9.77
C GLU A 37 -3.29 8.65 -9.10
N VAL A 38 -3.51 7.57 -9.86
CA VAL A 38 -3.64 6.21 -9.33
C VAL A 38 -2.44 5.36 -9.73
N GLU A 39 -1.66 4.93 -8.74
CA GLU A 39 -0.57 3.99 -8.92
C GLU A 39 -1.07 2.53 -8.79
N ILE A 40 -0.63 1.67 -9.69
CA ILE A 40 -0.82 0.22 -9.58
C ILE A 40 0.41 -0.36 -8.88
N LEU A 41 0.21 -0.90 -7.68
CA LEU A 41 1.22 -1.64 -6.94
C LEU A 41 0.96 -3.13 -7.12
N ALA A 42 1.89 -3.83 -7.77
CA ALA A 42 1.82 -5.28 -7.91
C ALA A 42 2.24 -5.97 -6.60
N ALA A 43 1.29 -6.64 -5.93
CA ALA A 43 1.54 -7.34 -4.67
C ALA A 43 2.21 -8.69 -4.93
N THR A 44 3.52 -8.78 -4.70
CA THR A 44 4.36 -9.92 -5.13
C THR A 44 4.58 -10.98 -4.05
N LYS A 45 3.87 -10.90 -2.92
CA LYS A 45 4.00 -11.83 -1.76
C LYS A 45 3.92 -13.32 -2.09
N TYR A 46 3.26 -13.69 -3.20
CA TYR A 46 3.13 -15.07 -3.67
C TYR A 46 3.88 -15.33 -4.97
N VAL A 47 4.63 -14.36 -5.49
CA VAL A 47 5.43 -14.50 -6.71
C VAL A 47 6.85 -14.90 -6.31
N ARG A 48 7.37 -15.99 -6.91
CA ARG A 48 8.77 -16.37 -6.70
C ARG A 48 9.70 -15.30 -7.25
N LYS A 49 10.87 -15.14 -6.61
CA LYS A 49 11.85 -14.11 -7.01
C LYS A 49 12.29 -14.26 -8.46
N GLU A 50 12.40 -15.49 -8.97
CA GLU A 50 12.79 -15.78 -10.35
C GLU A 50 11.73 -15.32 -11.37
N ALA A 51 10.45 -15.33 -10.97
CA ALA A 51 9.34 -14.98 -11.85
C ALA A 51 9.11 -13.45 -11.98
N LEU A 52 9.78 -12.62 -11.15
CA LEU A 52 9.61 -11.16 -11.22
C LEU A 52 10.07 -10.56 -12.55
N GLY A 53 10.96 -11.24 -13.29
CA GLY A 53 11.40 -10.79 -14.61
C GLY A 53 10.26 -10.52 -15.58
N ALA A 54 9.25 -11.41 -15.59
CA ALA A 54 8.06 -11.24 -16.42
C ALA A 54 7.26 -9.97 -16.06
N LEU A 55 7.24 -9.56 -14.80
CA LEU A 55 6.60 -8.30 -14.38
C LEU A 55 7.36 -7.10 -14.93
N ALA A 56 8.68 -7.11 -14.86
CA ALA A 56 9.52 -6.04 -15.41
C ALA A 56 9.37 -5.91 -16.93
N GLU A 57 9.35 -7.03 -17.65
CA GLU A 57 9.13 -7.09 -19.08
C GLU A 57 7.73 -6.64 -19.49
N ALA A 58 6.73 -6.91 -18.65
CA ALA A 58 5.36 -6.45 -18.85
C ALA A 58 5.17 -4.94 -18.59
N GLY A 59 6.16 -4.27 -18.02
CA GLY A 59 6.11 -2.83 -17.74
C GLY A 59 5.74 -2.48 -16.29
N VAL A 60 5.54 -3.46 -15.41
CA VAL A 60 5.30 -3.21 -13.98
C VAL A 60 6.52 -2.51 -13.38
N ARG A 61 6.30 -1.42 -12.65
CA ARG A 61 7.36 -0.64 -12.01
C ARG A 61 7.29 -0.65 -10.49
N LEU A 62 6.09 -0.61 -9.92
CA LEU A 62 5.87 -0.55 -8.49
C LEU A 62 5.43 -1.90 -7.97
N VAL A 63 6.17 -2.44 -7.00
CA VAL A 63 5.89 -3.74 -6.39
C VAL A 63 5.84 -3.65 -4.87
N GLY A 64 5.05 -4.52 -4.25
CA GLY A 64 4.87 -4.55 -2.80
C GLY A 64 5.15 -5.92 -2.19
N GLU A 65 5.94 -5.91 -1.10
CA GLU A 65 6.27 -7.09 -0.34
C GLU A 65 5.73 -7.09 1.08
N ASN A 66 5.41 -8.28 1.58
CA ASN A 66 4.85 -8.46 2.92
C ASN A 66 5.86 -8.98 3.94
N VAL A 67 6.98 -9.55 3.50
CA VAL A 67 7.96 -10.21 4.35
C VAL A 67 9.34 -9.63 4.10
N ALA A 68 10.02 -9.18 5.16
CA ALA A 68 11.32 -8.49 5.06
C ALA A 68 12.42 -9.35 4.41
N THR A 69 12.41 -10.67 4.65
CA THR A 69 13.39 -11.60 4.03
C THR A 69 13.13 -11.78 2.54
N ASP A 70 11.87 -11.82 2.13
CA ASP A 70 11.50 -11.95 0.73
C ASP A 70 11.79 -10.66 -0.04
N LEU A 71 11.52 -9.50 0.57
CA LEU A 71 11.92 -8.20 0.05
C LEU A 71 13.43 -8.16 -0.24
N GLN A 72 14.25 -8.56 0.73
CA GLN A 72 15.70 -8.59 0.56
C GLN A 72 16.11 -9.52 -0.56
N ALA A 73 15.65 -10.78 -0.56
CA ALA A 73 16.01 -11.78 -1.56
C ALA A 73 15.58 -11.38 -2.99
N LYS A 74 14.45 -10.68 -3.14
CA LYS A 74 13.97 -10.18 -4.42
C LYS A 74 14.76 -8.97 -4.89
N GLN A 75 15.09 -8.05 -4.00
CA GLN A 75 15.94 -6.90 -4.34
C GLN A 75 17.38 -7.29 -4.71
N GLU A 76 17.96 -8.30 -4.06
CA GLU A 76 19.29 -8.81 -4.44
C GLU A 76 19.34 -9.28 -5.91
N LEU A 77 18.21 -9.77 -6.45
CA LEU A 77 18.12 -10.22 -7.83
C LEU A 77 17.68 -9.13 -8.81
N TRP A 78 16.75 -8.26 -8.38
CA TRP A 78 16.07 -7.32 -9.29
C TRP A 78 16.38 -5.83 -9.03
N GLY A 79 16.94 -5.49 -7.87
CA GLY A 79 17.43 -4.15 -7.52
C GLY A 79 16.55 -3.02 -8.02
N ASP A 80 17.14 -2.15 -8.83
CA ASP A 80 16.50 -0.92 -9.36
C ASP A 80 15.55 -1.17 -10.53
N ARG A 81 15.29 -2.43 -10.90
CA ARG A 81 14.26 -2.75 -11.89
C ARG A 81 12.87 -2.38 -11.42
N PHE A 82 12.66 -2.35 -10.10
CA PHE A 82 11.39 -2.00 -9.47
C PHE A 82 11.55 -0.90 -8.42
N ILE A 83 10.48 -0.17 -8.21
CA ILE A 83 10.24 0.64 -7.02
C ILE A 83 9.58 -0.30 -6.00
N TRP A 84 10.08 -0.31 -4.77
CA TRP A 84 9.65 -1.24 -3.74
C TRP A 84 8.90 -0.53 -2.62
N ASP A 85 7.73 -1.04 -2.26
CA ASP A 85 7.01 -0.67 -1.05
C ASP A 85 6.89 -1.87 -0.11
N PHE A 86 6.79 -1.64 1.18
CA PHE A 86 6.47 -2.68 2.15
C PHE A 86 5.00 -2.54 2.56
N ILE A 87 4.23 -3.62 2.37
CA ILE A 87 2.77 -3.63 2.53
C ILE A 87 2.27 -4.69 3.53
N GLY A 88 3.19 -5.40 4.21
CA GLY A 88 2.86 -6.40 5.22
C GLY A 88 3.00 -5.86 6.64
N HIS A 89 2.45 -6.58 7.62
CA HIS A 89 2.64 -6.21 9.03
C HIS A 89 4.12 -6.14 9.40
N LEU A 90 4.57 -4.98 9.87
CA LEU A 90 5.98 -4.72 10.15
C LEU A 90 6.30 -4.89 11.64
N GLN A 91 6.97 -5.97 11.97
CA GLN A 91 7.55 -6.13 13.30
C GLN A 91 8.65 -5.08 13.52
N SER A 92 8.64 -4.37 14.65
CA SER A 92 9.57 -3.27 14.95
C SER A 92 11.04 -3.66 14.76
N ARG A 93 11.47 -4.86 15.19
CA ARG A 93 12.83 -5.37 15.00
C ARG A 93 13.26 -5.55 13.54
N LYS A 94 12.31 -5.64 12.61
CA LYS A 94 12.57 -5.79 11.16
C LYS A 94 12.66 -4.44 10.45
N THR A 95 12.25 -3.36 11.07
CA THR A 95 12.25 -2.00 10.48
C THR A 95 13.63 -1.64 9.90
N LYS A 96 14.71 -1.93 10.61
CA LYS A 96 16.09 -1.64 10.15
C LYS A 96 16.48 -2.34 8.83
N PHE A 97 15.83 -3.45 8.51
CA PHE A 97 16.08 -4.19 7.26
C PHE A 97 15.16 -3.72 6.12
N VAL A 98 13.95 -3.27 6.43
CA VAL A 98 12.96 -2.80 5.46
C VAL A 98 13.23 -1.35 5.05
N LEU A 99 13.43 -0.47 6.02
CA LEU A 99 13.54 0.98 5.84
C LEU A 99 14.50 1.42 4.71
N PRO A 100 15.74 0.91 4.60
CA PRO A 100 16.67 1.36 3.56
C PRO A 100 16.34 0.79 2.16
N ARG A 101 15.32 -0.04 2.04
CA ARG A 101 15.01 -0.81 0.83
C ARG A 101 13.74 -0.37 0.14
N VAL A 102 12.94 0.47 0.75
CA VAL A 102 11.61 0.79 0.23
C VAL A 102 11.38 2.29 0.09
N ARG A 103 10.59 2.65 -0.90
CA ARG A 103 10.07 4.00 -1.07
C ARG A 103 9.11 4.37 0.06
N LEU A 104 8.27 3.40 0.46
CA LEU A 104 7.15 3.61 1.37
C LEU A 104 6.91 2.36 2.24
N ILE A 105 6.73 2.57 3.54
CA ILE A 105 6.21 1.56 4.46
C ILE A 105 4.73 1.88 4.65
N GLN A 106 3.84 1.00 4.18
CA GLN A 106 2.40 1.28 4.13
C GLN A 106 1.62 0.76 5.36
N SER A 107 2.28 0.06 6.27
CA SER A 107 1.66 -0.72 7.36
C SER A 107 2.13 -0.28 8.75
N VAL A 108 2.29 1.03 8.95
CA VAL A 108 2.67 1.55 10.28
C VAL A 108 1.42 1.67 11.14
N GLU A 109 1.45 1.02 12.32
CA GLU A 109 0.34 1.00 13.27
C GLU A 109 0.79 1.11 14.74
N SER A 110 2.11 1.19 14.99
CA SER A 110 2.63 1.20 16.36
C SER A 110 3.78 2.19 16.55
N GLU A 111 3.81 2.80 17.73
CA GLU A 111 4.91 3.68 18.14
C GLU A 111 6.26 2.95 18.16
N SER A 112 6.26 1.64 18.42
CA SER A 112 7.49 0.83 18.42
C SER A 112 8.15 0.79 17.03
N VAL A 113 7.36 0.80 15.94
CA VAL A 113 7.87 0.91 14.56
C VAL A 113 8.40 2.32 14.31
N LEU A 114 7.66 3.36 14.72
CA LEU A 114 8.10 4.77 14.57
C LEU A 114 9.45 5.01 15.24
N ARG A 115 9.63 4.48 16.46
CA ARG A 115 10.89 4.56 17.21
C ARG A 115 12.06 3.88 16.49
N GLN A 116 11.81 2.77 15.80
CA GLN A 116 12.84 2.10 14.99
C GLN A 116 13.13 2.86 13.70
N ILE A 117 12.13 3.49 13.09
CA ILE A 117 12.33 4.37 11.94
C ILE A 117 13.23 5.53 12.36
N GLU A 118 12.88 6.25 13.44
CA GLU A 118 13.68 7.34 13.96
C GLU A 118 15.14 6.95 14.22
N ARG A 119 15.35 5.76 14.79
CA ARG A 119 16.68 5.25 15.13
C ARG A 119 17.54 4.93 13.89
N HIS A 120 16.93 4.51 12.80
CA HIS A 120 17.62 3.94 11.65
C HIS A 120 17.47 4.75 10.35
N ALA A 121 16.64 5.77 10.34
CA ALA A 121 16.48 6.64 9.18
C ALA A 121 17.73 7.49 8.96
N THR A 122 18.13 7.61 7.71
CA THR A 122 19.23 8.49 7.27
C THR A 122 18.72 9.82 6.70
N GLY A 123 17.41 10.01 6.72
CA GLY A 123 16.67 11.19 6.25
C GLY A 123 15.19 10.99 6.49
N PRO A 124 14.32 11.89 5.99
CA PRO A 124 12.88 11.76 6.15
C PRO A 124 12.35 10.45 5.58
N ALA A 125 11.72 9.63 6.42
CA ALA A 125 11.10 8.36 6.06
C ALA A 125 9.61 8.57 5.84
N ARG A 126 9.14 8.32 4.61
CA ARG A 126 7.71 8.40 4.27
C ARG A 126 7.02 7.08 4.63
N VAL A 127 5.91 7.18 5.34
CA VAL A 127 5.12 6.03 5.78
C VAL A 127 3.63 6.30 5.60
N LEU A 128 2.84 5.23 5.51
CA LEU A 128 1.38 5.32 5.67
C LEU A 128 0.98 4.75 7.02
N LEU A 129 0.01 5.40 7.63
CA LEU A 129 -0.66 4.87 8.82
C LEU A 129 -1.70 3.84 8.38
N GLU A 130 -1.57 2.61 8.89
CA GLU A 130 -2.59 1.59 8.70
C GLU A 130 -3.76 1.84 9.65
N VAL A 131 -4.96 1.98 9.11
CA VAL A 131 -6.18 2.27 9.85
C VAL A 131 -7.17 1.12 9.71
N ASN A 132 -7.64 0.61 10.83
CA ASN A 132 -8.68 -0.41 10.90
C ASN A 132 -10.06 0.22 10.83
N VAL A 133 -10.47 0.65 9.64
CA VAL A 133 -11.76 1.34 9.43
C VAL A 133 -12.99 0.46 9.67
N ALA A 134 -12.82 -0.86 9.62
CA ALA A 134 -13.91 -1.82 9.83
C ALA A 134 -14.16 -2.12 11.31
N GLY A 135 -13.20 -1.79 12.20
CA GLY A 135 -13.30 -2.06 13.62
C GLY A 135 -13.24 -3.56 14.01
N GLU A 136 -12.71 -4.41 13.12
CA GLU A 136 -12.53 -5.83 13.44
C GLU A 136 -11.33 -6.04 14.35
N GLU A 137 -11.53 -6.65 15.53
CA GLU A 137 -10.46 -6.93 16.49
C GLU A 137 -9.34 -7.83 15.94
N SER A 138 -9.65 -8.67 14.95
CA SER A 138 -8.69 -9.57 14.30
C SER A 138 -7.78 -8.90 13.25
N LYS A 139 -8.03 -7.64 12.92
CA LYS A 139 -7.29 -6.90 11.89
C LYS A 139 -6.26 -5.96 12.48
N TYR A 140 -5.20 -5.74 11.72
CA TYR A 140 -4.18 -4.75 12.01
C TYR A 140 -4.69 -3.33 11.74
N GLY A 141 -3.97 -2.35 12.27
CA GLY A 141 -4.22 -0.95 12.08
C GLY A 141 -4.75 -0.23 13.31
N VAL A 142 -4.51 1.06 13.37
CA VAL A 142 -5.00 1.95 14.44
C VAL A 142 -6.52 2.14 14.28
N ALA A 143 -7.26 2.07 15.37
CA ALA A 143 -8.70 2.37 15.32
C ALA A 143 -8.92 3.84 14.92
N PRO A 144 -9.96 4.18 14.13
CA PRO A 144 -10.20 5.56 13.68
C PRO A 144 -10.25 6.58 14.80
N GLY A 145 -10.78 6.19 15.98
CA GLY A 145 -10.87 7.05 17.16
C GLY A 145 -9.52 7.32 17.86
N ASP A 146 -8.51 6.49 17.62
CA ASP A 146 -7.19 6.57 18.24
C ASP A 146 -6.14 7.26 17.34
N VAL A 147 -6.53 7.61 16.09
CA VAL A 147 -5.60 8.17 15.11
C VAL A 147 -4.97 9.48 15.58
N ASP A 148 -5.74 10.39 16.17
CA ASP A 148 -5.20 11.67 16.65
C ASP A 148 -4.16 11.46 17.77
N ALA A 149 -4.45 10.61 18.74
CA ALA A 149 -3.50 10.25 19.80
C ALA A 149 -2.23 9.58 19.24
N PHE A 150 -2.37 8.76 18.21
CA PHE A 150 -1.24 8.17 17.50
C PHE A 150 -0.38 9.25 16.81
N LEU A 151 -1.00 10.22 16.15
CA LEU A 151 -0.32 11.31 15.46
C LEU A 151 0.38 12.27 16.45
N GLU A 152 -0.21 12.54 17.59
CA GLU A 152 0.44 13.27 18.70
C GLU A 152 1.71 12.54 19.16
N SER A 153 1.63 11.22 19.30
CA SER A 153 2.80 10.41 19.60
C SER A 153 3.84 10.43 18.46
N ALA A 154 3.40 10.36 17.21
CA ALA A 154 4.25 10.39 16.03
C ALA A 154 4.96 11.74 15.83
N ALA A 155 4.39 12.83 16.29
CA ALA A 155 4.97 14.17 16.19
C ALA A 155 6.32 14.33 16.92
N ARG A 156 6.66 13.40 17.82
CA ARG A 156 7.95 13.36 18.53
C ARG A 156 9.11 12.82 17.68
N PHE A 157 8.81 12.16 16.55
CA PHE A 157 9.79 11.51 15.68
C PHE A 157 10.09 12.41 14.48
N GLU A 158 11.27 13.02 14.45
CA GLU A 158 11.63 14.03 13.44
C GLU A 158 11.85 13.45 12.05
N SER A 159 12.31 12.19 11.99
CA SER A 159 12.55 11.49 10.72
C SER A 159 11.26 10.90 10.09
N VAL A 160 10.14 10.87 10.83
CA VAL A 160 8.91 10.27 10.34
C VAL A 160 8.06 11.29 9.59
N ARG A 161 7.62 10.94 8.38
CA ARG A 161 6.63 11.69 7.60
C ARG A 161 5.48 10.77 7.24
N ILE A 162 4.33 10.97 7.87
CA ILE A 162 3.11 10.25 7.48
C ILE A 162 2.58 10.92 6.23
N ALA A 163 2.65 10.19 5.11
CA ALA A 163 2.30 10.67 3.77
C ALA A 163 0.87 10.31 3.37
N GLY A 164 0.17 9.56 4.21
CA GLY A 164 -1.19 9.13 3.93
C GLY A 164 -1.66 7.98 4.81
N LEU A 165 -2.75 7.38 4.40
CA LEU A 165 -3.41 6.29 5.10
C LEU A 165 -3.45 5.02 4.25
N MET A 166 -3.47 3.87 4.92
CA MET A 166 -3.70 2.56 4.31
C MET A 166 -4.81 1.84 5.06
N THR A 167 -5.62 1.08 4.34
CA THR A 167 -6.57 0.14 4.96
C THR A 167 -6.69 -1.17 4.19
N MET A 168 -7.02 -2.22 4.92
CA MET A 168 -7.38 -3.54 4.41
C MET A 168 -8.74 -3.93 4.99
N PRO A 169 -9.85 -3.52 4.37
CA PRO A 169 -11.17 -3.91 4.85
C PRO A 169 -11.35 -5.44 4.79
N PRO A 170 -12.35 -5.99 5.49
CA PRO A 170 -12.73 -7.38 5.36
C PRO A 170 -12.97 -7.78 3.90
N LEU A 171 -12.77 -9.07 3.62
CA LEU A 171 -13.19 -9.61 2.34
C LEU A 171 -14.72 -9.53 2.24
N ALA A 172 -15.21 -8.74 1.31
CA ALA A 172 -16.63 -8.53 1.09
C ALA A 172 -17.20 -9.52 0.07
N ALA A 173 -18.50 -9.78 0.12
CA ALA A 173 -19.17 -10.64 -0.84
C ALA A 173 -19.32 -9.94 -2.21
N SER A 174 -19.37 -8.62 -2.22
CA SER A 174 -19.33 -7.79 -3.43
C SER A 174 -18.38 -6.61 -3.26
N PRO A 175 -17.81 -6.06 -4.36
CA PRO A 175 -16.93 -4.89 -4.30
C PRO A 175 -17.58 -3.67 -3.62
N ASP A 176 -18.88 -3.42 -3.84
CA ASP A 176 -19.60 -2.28 -3.29
C ASP A 176 -19.76 -2.34 -1.76
N GLU A 177 -19.72 -3.51 -1.15
CA GLU A 177 -19.74 -3.65 0.32
C GLU A 177 -18.48 -3.05 0.98
N ALA A 178 -17.36 -2.93 0.23
CA ALA A 178 -16.16 -2.28 0.73
C ALA A 178 -16.22 -0.74 0.64
N ARG A 179 -17.15 -0.17 -0.15
CA ARG A 179 -17.28 1.28 -0.39
C ARG A 179 -17.36 2.11 0.90
N PRO A 180 -18.19 1.77 1.91
CA PRO A 180 -18.25 2.56 3.14
C PRO A 180 -16.90 2.67 3.86
N HIS A 181 -16.08 1.62 3.82
CA HIS A 181 -14.75 1.62 4.43
C HIS A 181 -13.78 2.55 3.70
N PHE A 182 -13.81 2.55 2.36
CA PHE A 182 -12.99 3.43 1.56
C PHE A 182 -13.39 4.90 1.71
N ALA A 183 -14.70 5.18 1.70
CA ALA A 183 -15.23 6.51 1.97
C ALA A 183 -14.84 7.02 3.37
N ALA A 184 -14.91 6.16 4.39
CA ALA A 184 -14.50 6.51 5.74
C ALA A 184 -13.00 6.84 5.82
N LEU A 185 -12.13 6.09 5.12
CA LEU A 185 -10.71 6.38 5.08
C LEU A 185 -10.42 7.71 4.39
N ARG A 186 -11.11 8.01 3.28
CA ARG A 186 -11.00 9.30 2.58
C ARG A 186 -11.40 10.46 3.49
N ALA A 187 -12.57 10.39 4.11
CA ALA A 187 -13.05 11.43 5.01
C ALA A 187 -12.10 11.67 6.19
N LEU A 188 -11.50 10.58 6.72
CA LEU A 188 -10.48 10.68 7.75
C LEU A 188 -9.23 11.42 7.23
N ALA A 189 -8.73 11.09 6.03
CA ALA A 189 -7.56 11.75 5.45
C ALA A 189 -7.79 13.25 5.18
N GLU A 190 -8.97 13.62 4.70
CA GLU A 190 -9.38 15.01 4.49
C GLU A 190 -9.32 15.80 5.81
N ARG A 191 -9.94 15.27 6.86
CA ARG A 191 -9.91 15.86 8.21
C ARG A 191 -8.49 15.99 8.77
N LEU A 192 -7.67 14.96 8.60
CA LEU A 192 -6.30 14.96 9.11
C LEU A 192 -5.41 15.95 8.33
N THR A 193 -5.64 16.14 7.05
CA THR A 193 -4.93 17.15 6.24
C THR A 193 -5.13 18.54 6.82
N GLU A 194 -6.36 18.89 7.20
CA GLU A 194 -6.65 20.20 7.82
C GLU A 194 -5.96 20.36 9.19
N ALA A 195 -5.95 19.29 10.00
CA ALA A 195 -5.49 19.35 11.39
C ALA A 195 -3.94 19.27 11.52
N TRP A 196 -3.25 18.56 10.62
CA TRP A 196 -1.84 18.17 10.80
C TRP A 196 -0.87 18.73 9.75
N SER A 197 -1.35 19.48 8.74
CA SER A 197 -0.47 20.19 7.78
C SER A 197 0.26 21.35 8.48
N PRO A 198 1.56 21.62 8.16
CA PRO A 198 2.40 20.95 7.16
C PRO A 198 3.24 19.78 7.74
N ARG A 199 3.02 19.38 8.98
CA ARG A 199 3.84 18.34 9.64
C ARG A 199 3.75 16.99 8.94
N HIS A 200 2.53 16.61 8.56
CA HIS A 200 2.20 15.37 7.85
C HIS A 200 1.39 15.68 6.61
N GLU A 201 1.46 14.77 5.65
CA GLU A 201 0.68 14.80 4.43
C GLU A 201 -0.29 13.60 4.47
N PHE A 202 -1.51 13.78 3.97
CA PHE A 202 -2.47 12.67 3.87
C PHE A 202 -2.98 12.53 2.44
N SER A 203 -2.10 12.82 1.47
CA SER A 203 -2.40 12.78 0.04
C SER A 203 -2.41 11.37 -0.55
N ILE A 204 -1.82 10.39 0.14
CA ILE A 204 -1.79 9.01 -0.32
C ILE A 204 -2.88 8.20 0.40
N LEU A 205 -3.77 7.59 -0.40
CA LEU A 205 -4.75 6.61 0.05
C LEU A 205 -4.44 5.26 -0.58
N SER A 206 -3.79 4.38 0.19
CA SER A 206 -3.52 3.01 -0.24
C SER A 206 -4.67 2.11 0.19
N MET A 207 -5.55 1.82 -0.76
CA MET A 207 -6.74 0.99 -0.55
C MET A 207 -7.18 0.35 -1.87
N GLY A 208 -7.94 -0.73 -1.78
CA GLY A 208 -8.34 -1.51 -2.94
C GLY A 208 -7.35 -2.63 -3.29
N THR A 209 -7.92 -3.79 -3.56
CA THR A 209 -7.26 -5.03 -3.96
C THR A 209 -7.83 -5.53 -5.29
N SER A 210 -7.38 -6.69 -5.77
CA SER A 210 -7.87 -7.28 -7.03
C SER A 210 -9.39 -7.42 -7.13
N GLN A 211 -10.13 -7.38 -6.02
CA GLN A 211 -11.57 -7.59 -5.99
C GLN A 211 -12.37 -6.28 -5.98
N ASP A 212 -11.80 -5.20 -5.44
CA ASP A 212 -12.52 -3.99 -5.07
C ASP A 212 -11.82 -2.68 -5.48
N TYR A 213 -10.73 -2.77 -6.28
CA TYR A 213 -9.93 -1.60 -6.65
C TYR A 213 -10.71 -0.55 -7.44
N GLU A 214 -11.69 -0.93 -8.28
CA GLU A 214 -12.50 0.04 -9.03
C GLU A 214 -13.32 0.92 -8.06
N VAL A 215 -13.96 0.29 -7.08
CA VAL A 215 -14.69 0.99 -6.01
C VAL A 215 -13.75 1.85 -5.16
N ALA A 216 -12.57 1.31 -4.83
CA ALA A 216 -11.55 2.08 -4.11
C ALA A 216 -11.09 3.32 -4.90
N VAL A 217 -10.92 3.21 -6.22
CA VAL A 217 -10.59 4.34 -7.10
C VAL A 217 -11.70 5.37 -7.09
N GLU A 218 -12.96 4.97 -7.21
CA GLU A 218 -14.10 5.90 -7.11
C GLU A 218 -14.12 6.64 -5.77
N GLU A 219 -13.71 5.98 -4.68
CA GLU A 219 -13.63 6.57 -3.34
C GLU A 219 -12.29 7.27 -3.04
N GLY A 220 -11.42 7.48 -4.03
CA GLY A 220 -10.23 8.31 -3.85
C GLY A 220 -8.91 7.57 -3.70
N ALA A 221 -8.83 6.25 -3.92
CA ALA A 221 -7.56 5.53 -3.87
C ALA A 221 -6.50 6.17 -4.79
N THR A 222 -5.29 6.32 -4.27
CA THR A 222 -4.12 6.75 -5.04
C THR A 222 -3.12 5.61 -5.25
N ILE A 223 -3.21 4.53 -4.46
CA ILE A 223 -2.46 3.28 -4.66
C ILE A 223 -3.44 2.11 -4.55
N CYS A 224 -3.55 1.30 -5.63
CA CYS A 224 -4.26 0.02 -5.63
C CYS A 224 -3.27 -1.13 -5.54
N ARG A 225 -3.45 -2.07 -4.57
CA ARG A 225 -2.54 -3.20 -4.33
C ARG A 225 -3.07 -4.45 -5.01
N LEU A 226 -2.59 -4.73 -6.21
CA LEU A 226 -3.13 -5.75 -7.09
C LEU A 226 -2.25 -7.01 -7.14
N GLY A 227 -2.85 -8.16 -7.04
CA GLY A 227 -2.19 -9.47 -7.12
C GLY A 227 -2.85 -10.37 -8.15
N SER A 228 -3.87 -11.13 -7.75
CA SER A 228 -4.51 -12.16 -8.59
C SER A 228 -5.04 -11.64 -9.93
N VAL A 229 -5.49 -10.41 -10.02
CA VAL A 229 -5.95 -9.81 -11.28
C VAL A 229 -4.83 -9.65 -12.31
N LEU A 230 -3.58 -9.50 -11.86
CA LEU A 230 -2.41 -9.38 -12.73
C LEU A 230 -1.80 -10.74 -13.09
N TYR A 231 -1.93 -11.75 -12.21
CA TYR A 231 -1.22 -13.03 -12.30
C TYR A 231 -2.13 -14.20 -12.68
N GLY A 232 -3.45 -14.05 -12.56
CA GLY A 232 -4.44 -15.10 -12.75
C GLY A 232 -4.76 -15.47 -14.18
#